data_fc2676a19111f76a029e199e451d3f89
#
_entry.id   fc2676a19111f76a029e199e451d3f89
#
_cell.length_a   1.000
_cell.length_b   1.000
_cell.length_c   1.000
_cell.angle_alpha   90.00
_cell.angle_beta   90.00
_cell.angle_gamma   90.00
#
_symmetry.space_group_name_H-M   'P 1'
#
loop_
_entity.id
_entity.type
_entity.pdbx_description
1 polymer ?
#
loop_
_entity_poly.entity_id
_entity_poly.type
_entity_poly.pdbx_seq_one_letter_code
_entity_poly.pdbx_strand_id
1 'polypeptide(L)'
;MQTADSRDLVLDRLWQHARARPSEPALYQKHSDGEWKALTFADYRDLVHRTAAACVAAGMPEGGSIGIFCENRVEWVLAALGAQAAGGLVSGIYMNSTDDQAVYILAHCEATIAVVDGPRQVEHLLPHLSMMPKLSRIVVLTEPDVASSFVSKPGLVVSWQEFLDSGKGHEQTVDERFARLTPDTLASLIYTSGTTGTPKGVMLSHHNLAWTARTGLSTFQVDRQDVMVSYLPL
;
A
#
# COMPACT_ATOMS: atom_id res chain seq x y z
N MET A 1 9.58 15.90 -21.63
CA MET A 1 9.01 17.23 -21.40
C MET A 1 8.42 17.23 -19.99
N GLN A 2 9.08 17.87 -19.03
CA GLN A 2 8.52 18.03 -17.66
C GLN A 2 7.32 18.97 -17.80
N THR A 3 6.13 18.48 -17.47
CA THR A 3 4.97 19.37 -17.31
C THR A 3 5.19 20.15 -16.02
N ALA A 4 4.97 21.47 -16.07
CA ALA A 4 5.24 22.43 -14.99
C ALA A 4 4.43 22.22 -13.69
N ASP A 5 3.75 21.09 -13.54
CA ASP A 5 2.76 20.82 -12.48
C ASP A 5 3.08 19.57 -11.63
N SER A 6 4.27 18.99 -11.78
CA SER A 6 4.65 17.81 -11.00
C SER A 6 5.39 18.21 -9.73
N ARG A 7 4.79 17.92 -8.58
CA ARG A 7 5.41 18.08 -7.24
C ARG A 7 6.50 17.05 -6.97
N ASP A 8 6.80 16.18 -7.93
CA ASP A 8 7.75 15.07 -7.80
C ASP A 8 7.35 14.00 -6.76
N LEU A 9 6.06 13.77 -6.64
CA LEU A 9 5.49 12.70 -5.82
C LEU A 9 5.34 11.41 -6.63
N VAL A 10 5.45 10.27 -5.97
CA VAL A 10 5.17 8.94 -6.57
C VAL A 10 3.79 8.92 -7.23
N LEU A 11 2.81 9.53 -6.58
CA LEU A 11 1.40 9.55 -6.99
C LEU A 11 1.09 10.46 -8.17
N ASP A 12 1.92 11.47 -8.46
CA ASP A 12 1.63 12.49 -9.48
C ASP A 12 1.35 11.87 -10.87
N ARG A 13 2.08 10.80 -11.22
CA ARG A 13 1.91 10.13 -12.51
C ARG A 13 0.57 9.44 -12.64
N LEU A 14 0.10 8.78 -11.57
CA LEU A 14 -1.22 8.16 -11.56
C LEU A 14 -2.31 9.21 -11.76
N TRP A 15 -2.25 10.34 -11.03
CA TRP A 15 -3.22 11.44 -11.16
C TRP A 15 -3.20 12.07 -12.55
N GLN A 16 -2.02 12.28 -13.14
CA GLN A 16 -1.87 12.77 -14.51
C GLN A 16 -2.48 11.82 -15.55
N HIS A 17 -2.19 10.52 -15.45
CA HIS A 17 -2.74 9.52 -16.36
C HIS A 17 -4.24 9.35 -16.20
N ALA A 18 -4.76 9.34 -14.99
CA ALA A 18 -6.21 9.26 -14.75
C ALA A 18 -6.98 10.45 -15.32
N ARG A 19 -6.34 11.63 -15.45
CA ARG A 19 -6.94 12.79 -16.13
C ARG A 19 -6.80 12.71 -17.67
N ALA A 20 -5.64 12.32 -18.16
CA ALA A 20 -5.33 12.35 -19.59
C ALA A 20 -5.89 11.17 -20.39
N ARG A 21 -6.03 10.00 -19.74
CA ARG A 21 -6.43 8.72 -20.36
C ARG A 21 -7.20 7.82 -19.39
N PRO A 22 -8.34 8.27 -18.86
CA PRO A 22 -9.06 7.62 -17.77
C PRO A 22 -9.47 6.18 -18.08
N SER A 23 -9.86 5.88 -19.33
CA SER A 23 -10.36 4.57 -19.76
C SER A 23 -9.28 3.62 -20.27
N GLU A 24 -8.00 4.05 -20.36
CA GLU A 24 -6.93 3.15 -20.77
C GLU A 24 -6.57 2.20 -19.61
N PRO A 25 -6.18 0.94 -19.91
CA PRO A 25 -5.71 0.00 -18.92
C PRO A 25 -4.45 0.51 -18.21
N ALA A 26 -4.40 0.38 -16.88
CA ALA A 26 -3.26 0.73 -16.04
C ALA A 26 -2.61 -0.50 -15.43
N LEU A 27 -3.40 -1.46 -14.95
CA LEU A 27 -2.94 -2.68 -14.33
C LEU A 27 -3.72 -3.87 -14.92
N TYR A 28 -3.07 -5.02 -14.96
CA TYR A 28 -3.71 -6.29 -15.28
C TYR A 28 -3.46 -7.28 -14.15
N GLN A 29 -4.50 -8.02 -13.77
CA GLN A 29 -4.40 -9.11 -12.81
C GLN A 29 -5.01 -10.37 -13.40
N LYS A 30 -4.27 -11.48 -13.30
CA LYS A 30 -4.81 -12.79 -13.65
C LYS A 30 -5.69 -13.30 -12.50
N HIS A 31 -6.93 -13.65 -12.81
CA HIS A 31 -7.87 -14.20 -11.85
C HIS A 31 -7.80 -15.73 -11.80
N SER A 32 -8.46 -16.33 -10.79
CA SER A 32 -8.50 -17.77 -10.58
C SER A 32 -9.15 -18.55 -11.73
N ASP A 33 -10.00 -17.90 -12.53
CA ASP A 33 -10.59 -18.43 -13.76
C ASP A 33 -9.62 -18.47 -14.94
N GLY A 34 -8.39 -17.94 -14.75
CA GLY A 34 -7.36 -17.85 -15.77
C GLY A 34 -7.43 -16.59 -16.64
N GLU A 35 -8.48 -15.80 -16.51
CA GLU A 35 -8.68 -14.57 -17.29
C GLU A 35 -7.89 -13.40 -16.73
N TRP A 36 -7.40 -12.53 -17.63
CA TRP A 36 -6.77 -11.28 -17.29
C TRP A 36 -7.79 -10.15 -17.22
N LYS A 37 -7.97 -9.55 -16.08
CA LYS A 37 -8.84 -8.38 -15.90
C LYS A 37 -8.00 -7.12 -15.79
N ALA A 38 -8.44 -6.09 -16.53
CA ALA A 38 -7.79 -4.79 -16.54
C ALA A 38 -8.45 -3.86 -15.53
N LEU A 39 -7.62 -3.07 -14.85
CA LEU A 39 -8.02 -1.91 -14.08
C LEU A 39 -7.62 -0.67 -14.88
N THR A 40 -8.58 0.23 -15.15
CA THR A 40 -8.30 1.48 -15.87
C THR A 40 -7.56 2.50 -14.99
N PHE A 41 -6.96 3.53 -15.59
CA PHE A 41 -6.34 4.60 -14.80
C PHE A 41 -7.35 5.35 -13.91
N ALA A 42 -8.60 5.50 -14.34
CA ALA A 42 -9.65 6.11 -13.52
C ALA A 42 -9.97 5.23 -12.31
N ASP A 43 -10.23 3.92 -12.54
CA ASP A 43 -10.51 2.97 -11.46
C ASP A 43 -9.34 2.86 -10.48
N TYR A 44 -8.11 2.83 -11.00
CA TYR A 44 -6.89 2.76 -10.19
C TYR A 44 -6.77 3.97 -9.25
N ARG A 45 -6.93 5.19 -9.78
CA ARG A 45 -6.94 6.40 -8.95
C ARG A 45 -8.04 6.38 -7.91
N ASP A 46 -9.26 5.99 -8.29
CA ASP A 46 -10.42 5.98 -7.40
C ASP A 46 -10.27 4.94 -6.29
N LEU A 47 -9.73 3.76 -6.60
CA LEU A 47 -9.41 2.75 -5.59
C LEU A 47 -8.29 3.20 -4.65
N VAL A 48 -7.23 3.84 -5.16
CA VAL A 48 -6.18 4.43 -4.32
C VAL A 48 -6.77 5.48 -3.37
N HIS A 49 -7.65 6.35 -3.86
CA HIS A 49 -8.30 7.39 -3.05
C HIS A 49 -9.22 6.77 -1.97
N ARG A 50 -10.02 5.75 -2.33
CA ARG A 50 -10.85 5.00 -1.37
C ARG A 50 -10.00 4.30 -0.31
N THR A 51 -8.87 3.69 -0.72
CA THR A 51 -7.93 3.06 0.21
C THR A 51 -7.32 4.09 1.17
N ALA A 52 -6.97 5.28 0.67
CA ALA A 52 -6.48 6.36 1.50
C ALA A 52 -7.52 6.81 2.54
N ALA A 53 -8.79 6.94 2.13
CA ALA A 53 -9.90 7.27 3.03
C ALA A 53 -10.08 6.18 4.11
N ALA A 54 -9.95 4.90 3.75
CA ALA A 54 -9.99 3.80 4.70
C ALA A 54 -8.80 3.82 5.69
N CYS A 55 -7.61 4.21 5.24
CA CYS A 55 -6.45 4.41 6.14
C CYS A 55 -6.73 5.52 7.16
N VAL A 56 -7.34 6.64 6.73
CA VAL A 56 -7.75 7.72 7.64
C VAL A 56 -8.79 7.23 8.65
N ALA A 57 -9.84 6.54 8.18
CA ALA A 57 -10.89 5.96 9.02
C ALA A 57 -10.35 4.95 10.05
N ALA A 58 -9.31 4.20 9.70
CA ALA A 58 -8.61 3.29 10.60
C ALA A 58 -7.73 4.02 11.65
N GLY A 59 -7.69 5.35 11.63
CA GLY A 59 -6.93 6.17 12.58
C GLY A 59 -5.47 6.36 12.21
N MET A 60 -5.04 6.09 10.97
CA MET A 60 -3.66 6.34 10.54
C MET A 60 -3.37 7.86 10.58
N PRO A 61 -2.39 8.32 11.37
CA PRO A 61 -1.98 9.73 11.38
C PRO A 61 -1.19 10.09 10.12
N GLU A 62 -0.97 11.39 9.88
CA GLU A 62 0.05 11.82 8.91
C GLU A 62 1.43 11.34 9.38
N GLY A 63 2.23 10.81 8.45
CA GLY A 63 3.49 10.13 8.77
C GLY A 63 3.32 8.74 9.38
N GLY A 64 2.07 8.25 9.57
CA GLY A 64 1.81 6.89 10.05
C GLY A 64 2.17 5.85 9.02
N SER A 65 2.30 4.59 9.44
CA SER A 65 2.71 3.51 8.55
C SER A 65 1.67 2.40 8.43
N ILE A 66 1.74 1.70 7.29
CA ILE A 66 1.09 0.40 7.11
C ILE A 66 2.14 -0.66 6.81
N GLY A 67 1.91 -1.88 7.28
CA GLY A 67 2.69 -3.05 6.87
C GLY A 67 1.91 -3.88 5.85
N ILE A 68 2.56 -4.34 4.78
CA ILE A 68 1.94 -5.20 3.77
C ILE A 68 2.66 -6.54 3.76
N PHE A 69 1.95 -7.59 4.12
CA PHE A 69 2.45 -8.97 4.20
C PHE A 69 1.58 -9.87 3.33
N CYS A 70 1.70 -9.72 2.02
CA CYS A 70 0.94 -10.47 1.03
C CYS A 70 1.73 -10.66 -0.28
N GLU A 71 1.27 -11.60 -1.09
CA GLU A 71 1.80 -11.84 -2.43
C GLU A 71 1.59 -10.64 -3.37
N ASN A 72 2.31 -10.64 -4.51
CA ASN A 72 2.12 -9.63 -5.55
C ASN A 72 0.70 -9.69 -6.10
N ARG A 73 -0.04 -8.60 -5.91
CA ARG A 73 -1.41 -8.45 -6.35
C ARG A 73 -1.79 -6.97 -6.44
N VAL A 74 -2.89 -6.68 -7.10
CA VAL A 74 -3.35 -5.28 -7.27
C VAL A 74 -3.57 -4.61 -5.92
N GLU A 75 -4.13 -5.32 -4.93
CA GLU A 75 -4.39 -4.77 -3.60
C GLU A 75 -3.12 -4.36 -2.86
N TRP A 76 -1.98 -5.01 -3.12
CA TRP A 76 -0.67 -4.58 -2.60
C TRP A 76 -0.37 -3.15 -3.03
N VAL A 77 -0.50 -2.88 -4.33
CA VAL A 77 -0.21 -1.56 -4.91
C VAL A 77 -1.25 -0.53 -4.45
N LEU A 78 -2.53 -0.91 -4.37
CA LEU A 78 -3.60 -0.05 -3.86
C LEU A 78 -3.37 0.35 -2.40
N ALA A 79 -2.97 -0.61 -1.55
CA ALA A 79 -2.66 -0.35 -0.15
C ALA A 79 -1.46 0.59 -0.01
N ALA A 80 -0.37 0.34 -0.75
CA ALA A 80 0.83 1.16 -0.71
C ALA A 80 0.55 2.61 -1.13
N LEU A 81 -0.05 2.80 -2.31
CA LEU A 81 -0.35 4.15 -2.81
C LEU A 81 -1.47 4.83 -2.02
N GLY A 82 -2.42 4.07 -1.47
CA GLY A 82 -3.47 4.58 -0.60
C GLY A 82 -2.90 5.16 0.69
N ALA A 83 -1.99 4.43 1.35
CA ALA A 83 -1.31 4.93 2.54
C ALA A 83 -0.51 6.21 2.24
N GLN A 84 0.22 6.24 1.12
CA GLN A 84 0.97 7.41 0.69
C GLN A 84 0.05 8.60 0.37
N ALA A 85 -1.10 8.38 -0.28
CA ALA A 85 -2.08 9.43 -0.56
C ALA A 85 -2.71 9.99 0.71
N ALA A 86 -2.84 9.17 1.76
CA ALA A 86 -3.29 9.58 3.09
C ALA A 86 -2.20 10.28 3.94
N GLY A 87 -1.04 10.56 3.36
CA GLY A 87 0.08 11.20 4.06
C GLY A 87 0.92 10.24 4.90
N GLY A 88 0.79 8.94 4.69
CA GLY A 88 1.54 7.91 5.41
C GLY A 88 2.62 7.25 4.54
N LEU A 89 3.19 6.18 5.05
CA LEU A 89 4.22 5.40 4.40
C LEU A 89 3.91 3.89 4.44
N VAL A 90 4.58 3.14 3.59
CA VAL A 90 4.41 1.69 3.48
C VAL A 90 5.68 0.94 3.88
N SER A 91 5.50 -0.20 4.52
CA SER A 91 6.54 -1.19 4.78
C SER A 91 6.13 -2.54 4.20
N GLY A 92 6.80 -2.98 3.14
CA GLY A 92 6.63 -4.32 2.59
C GLY A 92 7.31 -5.37 3.47
N ILE A 93 6.64 -6.49 3.69
CA ILE A 93 7.14 -7.66 4.41
C ILE A 93 7.19 -8.82 3.43
N TYR A 94 8.35 -9.41 3.24
CA TYR A 94 8.51 -10.54 2.33
C TYR A 94 7.73 -11.77 2.82
N MET A 95 7.09 -12.48 1.88
CA MET A 95 6.29 -13.67 2.20
C MET A 95 7.08 -14.83 2.78
N ASN A 96 8.41 -14.85 2.59
CA ASN A 96 9.31 -15.80 3.22
C ASN A 96 9.87 -15.33 4.57
N SER A 97 9.42 -14.18 5.08
CA SER A 97 9.77 -13.74 6.43
C SER A 97 9.18 -14.68 7.48
N THR A 98 9.92 -14.88 8.56
CA THR A 98 9.37 -15.60 9.73
C THR A 98 8.32 -14.73 10.43
N ASP A 99 7.47 -15.34 11.24
CA ASP A 99 6.45 -14.65 12.03
C ASP A 99 7.08 -13.58 12.94
N ASP A 100 8.20 -13.91 13.62
CA ASP A 100 8.93 -12.96 14.46
C ASP A 100 9.46 -11.76 13.66
N GLN A 101 9.91 -11.99 12.42
CA GLN A 101 10.36 -10.89 11.55
C GLN A 101 9.19 -10.01 11.13
N ALA A 102 8.04 -10.59 10.78
CA ALA A 102 6.85 -9.83 10.42
C ALA A 102 6.35 -8.98 11.61
N VAL A 103 6.26 -9.59 12.80
CA VAL A 103 5.90 -8.88 14.05
C VAL A 103 6.90 -7.76 14.35
N TYR A 104 8.21 -8.05 14.24
CA TYR A 104 9.25 -7.05 14.44
C TYR A 104 9.08 -5.86 13.51
N ILE A 105 8.89 -6.10 12.20
CA ILE A 105 8.73 -5.03 11.20
C ILE A 105 7.49 -4.18 11.52
N LEU A 106 6.33 -4.81 11.78
CA LEU A 106 5.08 -4.11 12.12
C LEU A 106 5.21 -3.28 13.41
N ALA A 107 5.87 -3.82 14.40
CA ALA A 107 6.13 -3.12 15.68
C ALA A 107 7.10 -1.95 15.48
N HIS A 108 8.23 -2.19 14.78
CA HIS A 108 9.30 -1.21 14.60
C HIS A 108 8.88 -0.02 13.72
N CYS A 109 8.06 -0.27 12.66
CA CYS A 109 7.49 0.82 11.86
C CYS A 109 6.23 1.45 12.49
N GLU A 110 5.83 1.00 13.68
CA GLU A 110 4.61 1.46 14.36
C GLU A 110 3.36 1.36 13.46
N ALA A 111 3.22 0.23 12.76
CA ALA A 111 2.13 0.05 11.79
C ALA A 111 0.76 0.25 12.43
N THR A 112 -0.05 1.13 11.82
CA THR A 112 -1.46 1.31 12.18
C THR A 112 -2.33 0.23 11.55
N ILE A 113 -1.94 -0.25 10.38
CA ILE A 113 -2.69 -1.22 9.59
C ILE A 113 -1.70 -2.30 9.12
N ALA A 114 -2.11 -3.57 9.23
CA ALA A 114 -1.45 -4.69 8.57
C ALA A 114 -2.36 -5.22 7.46
N VAL A 115 -1.87 -5.27 6.23
CA VAL A 115 -2.57 -5.89 5.09
C VAL A 115 -1.96 -7.26 4.86
N VAL A 116 -2.78 -8.31 4.88
CA VAL A 116 -2.32 -9.71 4.83
C VAL A 116 -3.12 -10.53 3.83
N ASP A 117 -2.54 -11.61 3.30
CA ASP A 117 -3.24 -12.46 2.33
C ASP A 117 -4.45 -13.16 2.94
N GLY A 118 -4.29 -13.84 4.05
CA GLY A 118 -5.33 -14.72 4.58
C GLY A 118 -5.31 -14.92 6.09
N PRO A 119 -6.21 -15.78 6.60
CA PRO A 119 -6.37 -16.05 8.03
C PRO A 119 -5.10 -16.52 8.73
N ARG A 120 -4.24 -17.26 8.04
CA ARG A 120 -2.99 -17.77 8.60
C ARG A 120 -2.10 -16.65 9.16
N GLN A 121 -1.91 -15.57 8.41
CA GLN A 121 -1.13 -14.43 8.89
C GLN A 121 -1.81 -13.74 10.07
N VAL A 122 -3.15 -13.69 10.09
CA VAL A 122 -3.90 -13.16 11.25
C VAL A 122 -3.61 -13.97 12.49
N GLU A 123 -3.68 -15.30 12.41
CA GLU A 123 -3.41 -16.22 13.52
C GLU A 123 -2.00 -16.03 14.08
N HIS A 124 -1.02 -15.73 13.24
CA HIS A 124 0.36 -15.44 13.63
C HIS A 124 0.51 -14.07 14.32
N LEU A 125 -0.25 -13.07 13.89
CA LEU A 125 -0.14 -11.72 14.45
C LEU A 125 -0.89 -11.56 15.78
N LEU A 126 -2.04 -12.22 15.96
CA LEU A 126 -2.90 -12.04 17.12
C LEU A 126 -2.22 -12.26 18.47
N PRO A 127 -1.37 -13.31 18.68
CA PRO A 127 -0.67 -13.52 19.94
C PRO A 127 0.29 -12.39 20.32
N HIS A 128 0.74 -11.60 19.32
CA HIS A 128 1.79 -10.59 19.47
C HIS A 128 1.26 -9.14 19.46
N LEU A 129 -0.06 -8.91 19.59
CA LEU A 129 -0.67 -7.58 19.57
C LEU A 129 -0.07 -6.61 20.59
N SER A 130 0.36 -7.11 21.76
CA SER A 130 1.01 -6.28 22.77
C SER A 130 2.32 -5.63 22.30
N MET A 131 2.99 -6.22 21.30
CA MET A 131 4.19 -5.70 20.68
C MET A 131 3.86 -4.64 19.60
N MET A 132 2.62 -4.59 19.12
CA MET A 132 2.13 -3.70 18.05
C MET A 132 1.01 -2.79 18.57
N PRO A 133 1.26 -1.92 19.56
CA PRO A 133 0.21 -1.13 20.24
C PRO A 133 -0.48 -0.11 19.33
N LYS A 134 0.11 0.24 18.19
CA LYS A 134 -0.48 1.14 17.19
C LYS A 134 -1.42 0.41 16.21
N LEU A 135 -1.37 -0.92 16.14
CA LEU A 135 -2.12 -1.70 15.16
C LEU A 135 -3.62 -1.64 15.47
N SER A 136 -4.37 -0.96 14.62
CA SER A 136 -5.82 -0.78 14.73
C SER A 136 -6.62 -1.69 13.81
N ARG A 137 -6.01 -2.16 12.71
CA ARG A 137 -6.65 -3.03 11.71
C ARG A 137 -5.70 -4.07 11.16
N ILE A 138 -6.22 -5.28 10.97
CA ILE A 138 -5.63 -6.34 10.15
C ILE A 138 -6.60 -6.56 8.99
N VAL A 139 -6.18 -6.21 7.79
CA VAL A 139 -7.00 -6.26 6.57
C VAL A 139 -6.66 -7.54 5.81
N VAL A 140 -7.63 -8.41 5.60
CA VAL A 140 -7.46 -9.71 4.93
C VAL A 140 -7.97 -9.64 3.50
N LEU A 141 -7.15 -10.12 2.55
CA LEU A 141 -7.39 -9.94 1.11
C LEU A 141 -8.14 -11.11 0.45
N THR A 142 -8.00 -12.34 0.97
CA THR A 142 -8.53 -13.55 0.30
C THR A 142 -9.85 -14.05 0.87
N GLU A 143 -10.25 -13.60 2.03
CA GLU A 143 -11.43 -14.10 2.75
C GLU A 143 -12.45 -12.97 2.96
N PRO A 144 -13.53 -12.92 2.16
CA PRO A 144 -14.53 -11.86 2.29
C PRO A 144 -15.28 -11.87 3.63
N ASP A 145 -15.46 -13.06 4.22
CA ASP A 145 -16.19 -13.24 5.49
C ASP A 145 -15.26 -13.44 6.70
N VAL A 146 -14.00 -13.04 6.59
CA VAL A 146 -12.96 -13.28 7.60
C VAL A 146 -13.31 -12.72 8.99
N ALA A 147 -14.05 -11.63 9.07
CA ALA A 147 -14.45 -11.03 10.33
C ALA A 147 -15.26 -12.01 11.20
N SER A 148 -16.05 -12.90 10.59
CA SER A 148 -16.81 -13.94 11.29
C SER A 148 -15.93 -15.01 11.96
N SER A 149 -14.73 -15.22 11.45
CA SER A 149 -13.74 -16.17 11.99
C SER A 149 -12.99 -15.64 13.21
N PHE A 150 -12.94 -14.29 13.39
CA PHE A 150 -12.18 -13.63 14.45
C PHE A 150 -13.06 -12.76 15.36
N VAL A 151 -14.24 -13.26 15.73
CA VAL A 151 -15.23 -12.56 16.56
C VAL A 151 -14.72 -12.10 17.92
N SER A 152 -13.65 -12.72 18.45
CA SER A 152 -13.01 -12.30 19.70
C SER A 152 -12.29 -10.96 19.65
N LYS A 153 -12.11 -10.42 18.45
CA LYS A 153 -11.45 -9.13 18.19
C LYS A 153 -12.28 -8.29 17.20
N PRO A 154 -13.50 -7.90 17.57
CA PRO A 154 -14.40 -7.20 16.68
C PRO A 154 -13.78 -5.89 16.19
N GLY A 155 -13.86 -5.65 14.89
CA GLY A 155 -13.32 -4.45 14.24
C GLY A 155 -11.79 -4.41 14.09
N LEU A 156 -11.02 -5.33 14.69
CA LEU A 156 -9.58 -5.44 14.44
C LEU A 156 -9.31 -6.14 13.11
N VAL A 157 -9.92 -7.31 12.89
CA VAL A 157 -9.79 -8.08 11.66
C VAL A 157 -10.97 -7.76 10.75
N VAL A 158 -10.68 -7.32 9.53
CA VAL A 158 -11.67 -6.93 8.53
C VAL A 158 -11.28 -7.44 7.15
N SER A 159 -12.26 -7.67 6.28
CA SER A 159 -12.00 -7.96 4.87
C SER A 159 -11.54 -6.69 4.13
N TRP A 160 -10.95 -6.86 2.96
CA TRP A 160 -10.58 -5.75 2.07
C TRP A 160 -11.78 -4.85 1.74
N GLN A 161 -12.95 -5.45 1.48
CA GLN A 161 -14.14 -4.68 1.14
C GLN A 161 -14.68 -3.87 2.34
N GLU A 162 -14.75 -4.47 3.53
CA GLU A 162 -15.12 -3.76 4.76
C GLU A 162 -14.18 -2.61 5.06
N PHE A 163 -12.87 -2.84 4.86
CA PHE A 163 -11.86 -1.80 5.01
C PHE A 163 -12.14 -0.63 4.07
N LEU A 164 -12.32 -0.86 2.76
CA LEU A 164 -12.64 0.19 1.79
C LEU A 164 -13.93 0.93 2.13
N ASP A 165 -14.96 0.21 2.58
CA ASP A 165 -16.25 0.81 2.92
C ASP A 165 -16.19 1.66 4.19
N SER A 166 -15.27 1.37 5.10
CA SER A 166 -15.04 2.18 6.31
C SER A 166 -14.53 3.58 6.00
N GLY A 167 -13.93 3.79 4.82
CA GLY A 167 -13.38 5.09 4.40
C GLY A 167 -14.42 6.13 4.02
N LYS A 168 -15.68 5.75 3.83
CA LYS A 168 -16.77 6.69 3.43
C LYS A 168 -16.87 7.87 4.39
N GLY A 169 -16.82 9.09 3.83
CA GLY A 169 -16.87 10.34 4.58
C GLY A 169 -15.51 10.91 5.00
N HIS A 170 -14.40 10.25 4.64
CA HIS A 170 -13.03 10.73 4.93
C HIS A 170 -12.29 11.28 3.70
N GLU A 171 -12.98 11.39 2.55
CA GLU A 171 -12.40 11.79 1.27
C GLU A 171 -11.77 13.19 1.34
N GLN A 172 -12.45 14.14 1.97
CA GLN A 172 -11.95 15.50 2.14
C GLN A 172 -10.65 15.53 2.94
N THR A 173 -10.56 14.73 4.00
CA THR A 173 -9.33 14.63 4.81
C THR A 173 -8.16 14.09 3.98
N VAL A 174 -8.43 13.13 3.06
CA VAL A 174 -7.42 12.65 2.12
C VAL A 174 -6.93 13.76 1.21
N ASP A 175 -7.84 14.52 0.60
CA ASP A 175 -7.49 15.62 -0.30
C ASP A 175 -6.64 16.69 0.42
N GLU A 176 -6.99 17.02 1.65
CA GLU A 176 -6.21 17.96 2.49
C GLU A 176 -4.82 17.43 2.81
N ARG A 177 -4.68 16.15 3.19
CA ARG A 177 -3.38 15.53 3.47
C ARG A 177 -2.53 15.42 2.19
N PHE A 178 -3.14 14.97 1.09
CA PHE A 178 -2.49 14.86 -0.21
C PHE A 178 -1.94 16.23 -0.70
N ALA A 179 -2.69 17.31 -0.47
CA ALA A 179 -2.25 18.65 -0.82
C ALA A 179 -1.00 19.12 -0.05
N ARG A 180 -0.78 18.60 1.16
CA ARG A 180 0.37 18.94 2.01
C ARG A 180 1.62 18.09 1.73
N LEU A 181 1.52 17.03 0.93
CA LEU A 181 2.66 16.19 0.58
C LEU A 181 3.74 17.01 -0.14
N THR A 182 4.97 16.73 0.21
CA THR A 182 6.17 17.29 -0.43
C THR A 182 7.07 16.16 -0.94
N PRO A 183 8.01 16.43 -1.83
CA PRO A 183 8.99 15.44 -2.28
C PRO A 183 9.78 14.80 -1.13
N ASP A 184 10.02 15.53 -0.04
CA ASP A 184 10.76 15.04 1.12
C ASP A 184 9.92 14.24 2.11
N THR A 185 8.58 14.23 1.93
CA THR A 185 7.70 13.38 2.74
C THR A 185 8.09 11.91 2.56
N LEU A 186 8.21 11.17 3.67
CA LEU A 186 8.51 9.74 3.63
C LEU A 186 7.37 8.99 2.96
N ALA A 187 7.74 8.05 2.08
CA ALA A 187 6.79 7.24 1.30
C ALA A 187 6.94 5.74 1.57
N SER A 188 8.13 5.28 1.95
CA SER A 188 8.36 3.85 2.19
C SER A 188 9.48 3.61 3.20
N LEU A 189 9.35 2.49 3.93
CA LEU A 189 10.43 1.85 4.69
C LEU A 189 10.75 0.50 4.05
N ILE A 190 11.99 0.32 3.62
CA ILE A 190 12.47 -0.98 3.11
C ILE A 190 13.36 -1.62 4.16
N TYR A 191 12.91 -2.76 4.69
CA TYR A 191 13.70 -3.52 5.66
C TYR A 191 14.73 -4.40 4.98
N THR A 192 15.99 -4.21 5.36
CA THR A 192 17.11 -5.02 4.87
C THR A 192 17.72 -5.82 6.01
N SER A 193 18.15 -7.05 5.72
CA SER A 193 18.95 -7.85 6.66
C SER A 193 20.32 -7.19 6.81
N GLY A 194 20.51 -6.41 7.88
CA GLY A 194 21.82 -5.86 8.20
C GLY A 194 22.81 -6.97 8.58
N THR A 195 24.10 -6.71 8.41
CA THR A 195 25.21 -7.61 8.83
C THR A 195 25.18 -7.93 10.34
N THR A 196 24.36 -7.24 11.12
CA THR A 196 24.24 -7.34 12.59
C THR A 196 22.99 -8.13 13.05
N GLY A 197 22.26 -8.78 12.16
CA GLY A 197 21.14 -9.69 12.49
C GLY A 197 19.75 -9.05 12.60
N THR A 198 19.60 -7.84 13.12
CA THR A 198 18.28 -7.18 13.21
C THR A 198 18.02 -6.35 11.95
N PRO A 199 16.86 -6.53 11.27
CA PRO A 199 16.53 -5.76 10.08
C PRO A 199 16.49 -4.25 10.35
N LYS A 200 17.02 -3.46 9.41
CA LYS A 200 17.02 -1.99 9.47
C LYS A 200 16.08 -1.44 8.41
N GLY A 201 15.24 -0.47 8.79
CA GLY A 201 14.34 0.22 7.89
C GLY A 201 15.06 1.37 7.15
N VAL A 202 15.25 1.21 5.85
CA VAL A 202 15.75 2.29 4.97
C VAL A 202 14.59 3.21 4.65
N MET A 203 14.73 4.48 4.98
CA MET A 203 13.71 5.51 4.76
C MET A 203 13.81 6.07 3.33
N LEU A 204 12.73 5.98 2.56
CA LEU A 204 12.65 6.53 1.22
C LEU A 204 11.54 7.59 1.16
N SER A 205 11.89 8.77 0.63
CA SER A 205 10.94 9.84 0.35
C SER A 205 10.22 9.64 -0.99
N HIS A 206 9.16 10.39 -1.23
CA HIS A 206 8.51 10.47 -2.54
C HIS A 206 9.50 10.82 -3.64
N HIS A 207 10.43 11.75 -3.38
CA HIS A 207 11.47 12.14 -4.33
C HIS A 207 12.37 10.96 -4.71
N ASN A 208 12.85 10.17 -3.73
CA ASN A 208 13.72 9.03 -4.00
C ASN A 208 13.05 8.04 -4.97
N LEU A 209 11.78 7.70 -4.71
CA LEU A 209 11.02 6.76 -5.54
C LEU A 209 10.70 7.36 -6.92
N ALA A 210 10.25 8.61 -6.98
CA ALA A 210 9.93 9.28 -8.23
C ALA A 210 11.18 9.47 -9.11
N TRP A 211 12.32 9.82 -8.52
CA TRP A 211 13.60 9.95 -9.21
C TRP A 211 14.05 8.59 -9.80
N THR A 212 13.98 7.52 -9.01
CA THR A 212 14.34 6.17 -9.45
C THR A 212 13.46 5.73 -10.63
N ALA A 213 12.14 5.93 -10.52
CA ALA A 213 11.22 5.59 -11.60
C ALA A 213 11.52 6.39 -12.90
N ARG A 214 11.75 7.70 -12.80
CA ARG A 214 12.08 8.54 -13.96
C ARG A 214 13.40 8.10 -14.62
N THR A 215 14.42 7.85 -13.81
CA THR A 215 15.73 7.41 -14.31
C THR A 215 15.61 6.06 -15.00
N GLY A 216 14.87 5.11 -14.43
CA GLY A 216 14.60 3.81 -15.04
C GLY A 216 13.90 3.97 -16.40
N LEU A 217 12.80 4.74 -16.46
CA LEU A 217 12.05 4.97 -17.70
C LEU A 217 12.92 5.61 -18.79
N SER A 218 13.76 6.58 -18.45
CA SER A 218 14.66 7.22 -19.43
C SER A 218 15.77 6.27 -19.92
N THR A 219 16.26 5.41 -19.05
CA THR A 219 17.34 4.47 -19.36
C THR A 219 16.86 3.33 -20.26
N PHE A 220 15.68 2.79 -19.98
CA PHE A 220 15.10 1.65 -20.71
C PHE A 220 14.24 2.06 -21.90
N GLN A 221 14.07 3.37 -22.16
CA GLN A 221 13.28 3.90 -23.26
C GLN A 221 11.84 3.33 -23.32
N VAL A 222 11.23 3.13 -22.15
CA VAL A 222 9.87 2.60 -22.02
C VAL A 222 8.85 3.57 -22.59
N ASP A 223 7.90 3.08 -23.39
CA ASP A 223 6.85 3.86 -24.00
C ASP A 223 5.43 3.43 -23.55
N ARG A 224 4.40 4.00 -24.18
CA ARG A 224 2.99 3.77 -23.82
C ARG A 224 2.47 2.38 -24.20
N GLN A 225 3.15 1.67 -25.08
CA GLN A 225 2.73 0.35 -25.55
C GLN A 225 3.38 -0.78 -24.75
N ASP A 226 4.40 -0.43 -23.97
CA ASP A 226 5.11 -1.41 -23.15
C ASP A 226 4.25 -1.90 -21.98
N VAL A 227 4.29 -3.20 -21.77
CA VAL A 227 3.66 -3.89 -20.63
C VAL A 227 4.76 -4.56 -19.83
N MET A 228 4.77 -4.31 -18.53
CA MET A 228 5.75 -4.90 -17.61
C MET A 228 5.09 -5.96 -16.74
N VAL A 229 5.75 -7.10 -16.59
CA VAL A 229 5.32 -8.16 -15.66
C VAL A 229 6.00 -7.94 -14.31
N SER A 230 5.20 -7.69 -13.28
CA SER A 230 5.69 -7.62 -11.88
C SER A 230 5.71 -9.03 -11.29
N TYR A 231 6.87 -9.68 -11.29
CA TYR A 231 7.06 -11.04 -10.75
C TYR A 231 7.98 -11.06 -9.51
N LEU A 232 8.77 -10.01 -9.31
CA LEU A 232 9.55 -9.84 -8.09
C LEU A 232 8.67 -9.30 -6.98
N PRO A 233 8.98 -9.58 -5.70
CA PRO A 233 8.27 -8.97 -4.58
C PRO A 233 8.21 -7.44 -4.70
N LEU A 234 7.04 -6.90 -4.49
CA LEU A 234 6.77 -5.45 -4.57
C LEU A 234 7.29 -4.71 -3.34
#